data_f7526b833a86fc09aff133276d880bfb
#
_entry.id   f7526b833a86fc09aff133276d880bfb
#
_cell.length_a   1.000
_cell.length_b   1.000
_cell.length_c   1.000
_cell.angle_alpha   90.00
_cell.angle_beta   90.00
_cell.angle_gamma   90.00
#
_symmetry.space_group_name_H-M   'P 1'
#
loop_
_entity.id
_entity.type
_entity.pdbx_description
1 polymer ?
#
loop_
_entity_poly.entity_id
_entity_poly.type
_entity_poly.pdbx_seq_one_letter_code
_entity_poly.pdbx_strand_id
1 'polypeptide(L)'
;AAMPMNGRVVVSFWQQDAKTHLVRVMALSLDPATLETVTPPTEVGQLNVNYDLPYLQFNAVAVASPGQTHIAIYYDQLSGPGNKPLMACWAFTAELKPVWNGVYERGWYDTDALDSFNRKVRITDNGTVLLLQQINRPGGPKATGTDPRDQTEPILSVIRGEAFASKPLNEDKVAYENPEIHVLDDGIYLTAIKP
;
A
#
# COMPACT_ATOMS: atom_id res chain seq x y z
N ALA A 1 -8.73 5.94 7.82
CA ALA A 1 -9.61 5.03 7.08
C ALA A 1 -10.56 4.32 8.05
N ALA A 2 -11.73 3.89 7.57
CA ALA A 2 -12.68 3.08 8.33
C ALA A 2 -13.02 1.84 7.50
N MET A 3 -12.99 0.66 8.12
CA MET A 3 -13.16 -0.62 7.42
C MET A 3 -14.03 -1.57 8.26
N PRO A 4 -15.00 -2.26 7.65
CA PRO A 4 -15.75 -3.31 8.33
C PRO A 4 -14.84 -4.54 8.52
N MET A 5 -14.83 -5.10 9.74
CA MET A 5 -13.99 -6.22 10.14
C MET A 5 -14.72 -7.10 11.15
N ASN A 6 -15.17 -8.30 10.76
CA ASN A 6 -15.75 -9.29 11.68
C ASN A 6 -16.81 -8.72 12.65
N GLY A 7 -17.79 -7.99 12.11
CA GLY A 7 -18.86 -7.37 12.91
C GLY A 7 -18.43 -6.12 13.70
N ARG A 8 -17.28 -5.55 13.42
CA ARG A 8 -16.78 -4.29 13.98
C ARG A 8 -16.43 -3.31 12.87
N VAL A 9 -16.22 -2.05 13.21
CA VAL A 9 -15.61 -1.06 12.33
C VAL A 9 -14.23 -0.73 12.88
N VAL A 10 -13.19 -1.04 12.14
CA VAL A 10 -11.82 -0.63 12.48
C VAL A 10 -11.55 0.73 11.84
N VAL A 11 -11.15 1.70 12.67
CA VAL A 11 -10.77 3.04 12.23
C VAL A 11 -9.27 3.21 12.44
N SER A 12 -8.55 3.49 11.36
CA SER A 12 -7.11 3.82 11.41
C SER A 12 -6.89 5.30 11.18
N PHE A 13 -5.94 5.87 11.93
CA PHE A 13 -5.56 7.27 11.86
C PHE A 13 -4.08 7.47 12.20
N TRP A 14 -3.56 8.64 11.93
CA TRP A 14 -2.18 9.00 12.16
C TRP A 14 -2.08 9.97 13.32
N GLN A 15 -1.06 9.76 14.14
CA GLN A 15 -0.66 10.69 15.18
C GLN A 15 0.79 11.11 14.92
N GLN A 16 1.00 12.37 14.63
CA GLN A 16 2.32 12.92 14.38
C GLN A 16 2.83 13.65 15.62
N ASP A 17 4.06 13.36 16.00
CA ASP A 17 4.83 14.15 16.94
C ASP A 17 5.83 15.01 16.16
N ALA A 18 5.53 16.31 16.08
CA ALA A 18 6.37 17.26 15.33
C ALA A 18 7.77 17.46 15.95
N LYS A 19 7.96 17.14 17.24
CA LYS A 19 9.26 17.30 17.90
C LYS A 19 10.20 16.14 17.65
N THR A 20 9.65 14.94 17.55
CA THR A 20 10.44 13.70 17.39
C THR A 20 10.43 13.19 15.95
N HIS A 21 9.73 13.87 15.05
CA HIS A 21 9.51 13.41 13.66
C HIS A 21 8.94 11.98 13.58
N LEU A 22 8.24 11.57 14.63
CA LEU A 22 7.62 10.26 14.71
C LEU A 22 6.16 10.33 14.25
N VAL A 23 5.80 9.47 13.32
CA VAL A 23 4.41 9.23 12.92
C VAL A 23 3.99 7.88 13.46
N ARG A 24 2.95 7.87 14.30
CA ARG A 24 2.34 6.65 14.83
C ARG A 24 1.13 6.30 14.00
N VAL A 25 1.02 5.04 13.64
CA VAL A 25 -0.17 4.47 13.03
C VAL A 25 -1.03 3.93 14.16
N MET A 26 -2.18 4.56 14.36
CA MET A 26 -3.12 4.21 15.41
C MET A 26 -4.35 3.54 14.80
N ALA A 27 -4.91 2.58 15.52
CA ALA A 27 -6.19 1.98 15.18
C ALA A 27 -7.06 1.81 16.41
N LEU A 28 -8.36 1.86 16.23
CA LEU A 28 -9.37 1.52 17.22
C LEU A 28 -10.49 0.71 16.58
N SER A 29 -11.25 -0.03 17.34
CA SER A 29 -12.45 -0.70 16.84
C SER A 29 -13.71 -0.22 17.54
N LEU A 30 -14.79 -0.10 16.76
CA LEU A 30 -16.10 0.36 17.19
C LEU A 30 -17.15 -0.72 16.95
N ASP A 31 -18.17 -0.75 17.79
CA ASP A 31 -19.41 -1.45 17.49
C ASP A 31 -20.15 -0.70 16.37
N PRO A 32 -20.57 -1.36 15.27
CA PRO A 32 -21.19 -0.67 14.13
C PRO A 32 -22.61 -0.14 14.44
N ALA A 33 -23.30 -0.67 15.45
CA ALA A 33 -24.65 -0.26 15.80
C ALA A 33 -24.69 0.91 16.77
N THR A 34 -23.77 0.92 17.76
CA THR A 34 -23.76 1.92 18.82
C THR A 34 -22.65 2.97 18.66
N LEU A 35 -21.65 2.68 17.82
CA LEU A 35 -20.40 3.43 17.65
C LEU A 35 -19.57 3.53 18.94
N GLU A 36 -19.89 2.70 19.92
CA GLU A 36 -19.09 2.61 21.15
C GLU A 36 -17.73 1.95 20.86
N THR A 37 -16.71 2.41 21.57
CA THR A 37 -15.37 1.87 21.44
C THR A 37 -15.29 0.46 22.04
N VAL A 38 -15.00 -0.53 21.19
CA VAL A 38 -14.75 -1.91 21.60
C VAL A 38 -13.29 -2.12 21.95
N THR A 39 -12.39 -1.65 21.12
CA THR A 39 -10.95 -1.64 21.39
C THR A 39 -10.46 -0.19 21.37
N PRO A 40 -9.83 0.29 22.45
CA PRO A 40 -9.33 1.66 22.53
C PRO A 40 -8.23 1.93 21.49
N PRO A 41 -7.90 3.20 21.21
CA PRO A 41 -6.80 3.55 20.33
C PRO A 41 -5.52 2.83 20.72
N THR A 42 -5.00 2.04 19.80
CA THR A 42 -3.82 1.19 19.97
C THR A 42 -2.82 1.53 18.86
N GLU A 43 -1.55 1.62 19.19
CA GLU A 43 -0.49 1.78 18.20
C GLU A 43 -0.28 0.45 17.47
N VAL A 44 -0.47 0.46 16.15
CA VAL A 44 -0.29 -0.71 15.28
C VAL A 44 0.99 -0.61 14.44
N GLY A 45 1.67 0.53 14.51
CA GLY A 45 2.96 0.74 13.88
C GLY A 45 3.46 2.17 14.00
N GLN A 46 4.70 2.38 13.59
CA GLN A 46 5.32 3.70 13.60
C GLN A 46 6.24 3.90 12.40
N LEU A 47 6.52 5.15 12.08
CA LEU A 47 7.43 5.56 11.04
C LEU A 47 8.23 6.78 11.50
N ASN A 48 9.56 6.70 11.42
CA ASN A 48 10.42 7.88 11.56
C ASN A 48 10.45 8.65 10.24
N VAL A 49 10.02 9.89 10.28
CA VAL A 49 10.03 10.79 9.13
C VAL A 49 11.15 11.79 9.34
N ASN A 50 12.29 11.58 8.67
CA ASN A 50 13.47 12.44 8.82
C ASN A 50 13.34 13.81 8.13
N TYR A 51 12.11 14.29 7.87
CA TYR A 51 11.89 15.51 7.12
C TYR A 51 10.97 16.48 7.86
N ASP A 52 11.28 17.77 7.76
CA ASP A 52 10.38 18.87 8.06
C ASP A 52 9.24 18.88 7.05
N LEU A 53 8.32 17.93 7.19
CA LEU A 53 7.11 17.88 6.38
C LEU A 53 6.04 18.72 7.09
N PRO A 54 5.84 19.98 6.69
CA PRO A 54 4.89 20.86 7.38
C PRO A 54 3.45 20.36 7.32
N TYR A 55 3.12 19.50 6.36
CA TYR A 55 1.79 18.91 6.20
C TYR A 55 1.90 17.57 5.46
N LEU A 56 2.09 16.49 6.20
CA LEU A 56 1.90 15.16 5.64
C LEU A 56 0.40 14.94 5.41
N GLN A 57 -0.06 15.24 4.22
CA GLN A 57 -1.28 14.62 3.74
C GLN A 57 -0.97 13.16 3.46
N PHE A 58 -1.12 12.32 4.48
CA PHE A 58 -0.93 10.88 4.32
C PHE A 58 -2.08 10.31 3.49
N ASN A 59 -1.87 10.21 2.20
CA ASN A 59 -2.73 9.45 1.30
C ASN A 59 -2.40 7.95 1.44
N ALA A 60 -2.51 7.44 2.68
CA ALA A 60 -2.31 6.03 2.91
C ALA A 60 -3.52 5.24 2.43
N VAL A 61 -3.26 4.11 1.81
CA VAL A 61 -4.27 3.14 1.42
C VAL A 61 -4.40 2.11 2.54
N ALA A 62 -5.62 1.89 3.01
CA ALA A 62 -5.92 0.84 3.97
C ALA A 62 -6.83 -0.21 3.32
N VAL A 63 -6.48 -1.49 3.49
CA VAL A 63 -7.20 -2.63 2.91
C VAL A 63 -7.36 -3.74 3.94
N ALA A 64 -8.49 -4.44 3.87
CA ALA A 64 -8.77 -5.63 4.65
C ALA A 64 -8.58 -6.91 3.80
N SER A 65 -8.20 -8.00 4.44
CA SER A 65 -8.16 -9.32 3.81
C SER A 65 -9.57 -9.86 3.55
N PRO A 66 -9.76 -10.78 2.58
CA PRO A 66 -11.06 -11.34 2.25
C PRO A 66 -11.78 -11.98 3.45
N GLY A 67 -11.08 -12.74 4.27
CA GLY A 67 -11.59 -13.34 5.51
C GLY A 67 -11.68 -12.36 6.69
N GLN A 68 -11.40 -11.08 6.46
CA GLN A 68 -11.46 -10.02 7.49
C GLN A 68 -10.62 -10.31 8.73
N THR A 69 -9.50 -11.01 8.56
CA THR A 69 -8.58 -11.39 9.64
C THR A 69 -7.41 -10.42 9.78
N HIS A 70 -7.02 -9.77 8.68
CA HIS A 70 -5.87 -8.88 8.61
C HIS A 70 -6.21 -7.56 7.93
N ILE A 71 -5.48 -6.52 8.32
CA ILE A 71 -5.54 -5.19 7.73
C ILE A 71 -4.12 -4.79 7.33
N ALA A 72 -3.96 -4.21 6.15
CA ALA A 72 -2.74 -3.54 5.76
C ALA A 72 -2.98 -2.04 5.59
N ILE A 73 -1.99 -1.26 5.99
CA ILE A 73 -1.88 0.17 5.66
C ILE A 73 -0.61 0.34 4.83
N TYR A 74 -0.75 0.98 3.69
CA TYR A 74 0.32 1.20 2.74
C TYR A 74 0.48 2.69 2.46
N TYR A 75 1.72 3.16 2.46
CA TYR A 75 2.10 4.53 2.16
C TYR A 75 3.39 4.56 1.34
N ASP A 76 3.42 5.26 0.21
CA ASP A 76 4.54 5.22 -0.73
C ASP A 76 5.14 6.60 -1.11
N GLN A 77 4.71 7.66 -0.46
CA GLN A 77 5.24 9.01 -0.73
C GLN A 77 6.41 9.36 0.21
N LEU A 78 7.23 8.37 0.54
CA LEU A 78 8.42 8.59 1.34
C LEU A 78 9.62 8.85 0.44
N SER A 79 10.49 9.74 0.90
CA SER A 79 11.81 9.95 0.31
C SER A 79 12.87 9.57 1.34
N GLY A 80 13.78 8.71 0.95
CA GLY A 80 14.94 8.34 1.74
C GLY A 80 16.16 9.24 1.47
N PRO A 81 17.28 8.96 2.11
CA PRO A 81 18.55 9.65 1.84
C PRO A 81 18.89 9.60 0.35
N GLY A 82 19.29 10.74 -0.23
CA GLY A 82 19.58 10.85 -1.65
C GLY A 82 18.34 10.84 -2.54
N ASN A 83 17.18 11.23 -2.01
CA ASN A 83 15.87 11.23 -2.71
C ASN A 83 15.43 9.86 -3.23
N LYS A 84 15.87 8.79 -2.58
CA LYS A 84 15.42 7.44 -2.93
C LYS A 84 13.92 7.28 -2.60
N PRO A 85 13.10 6.82 -3.54
CA PRO A 85 11.70 6.59 -3.29
C PRO A 85 11.52 5.40 -2.33
N LEU A 86 10.84 5.65 -1.22
CA LEU A 86 10.54 4.65 -0.21
C LEU A 86 9.03 4.44 -0.13
N MET A 87 8.65 3.27 0.36
CA MET A 87 7.29 2.96 0.77
C MET A 87 7.30 2.34 2.16
N ALA A 88 6.24 2.55 2.90
CA ALA A 88 6.03 1.92 4.19
C ALA A 88 4.76 1.08 4.16
N CYS A 89 4.80 -0.04 4.87
CA CYS A 89 3.65 -0.91 5.00
C CYS A 89 3.56 -1.46 6.41
N TRP A 90 2.35 -1.55 6.93
CA TRP A 90 2.02 -2.10 8.24
C TRP A 90 0.92 -3.12 8.06
N ALA A 91 1.09 -4.30 8.66
CA ALA A 91 0.06 -5.32 8.73
C ALA A 91 -0.27 -5.63 10.20
N PHE A 92 -1.55 -5.73 10.51
CA PHE A 92 -2.06 -6.04 11.83
C PHE A 92 -3.35 -6.87 11.72
N THR A 93 -3.70 -7.57 12.81
CA THR A 93 -4.91 -8.40 12.83
C THR A 93 -6.16 -7.56 13.06
N ALA A 94 -7.32 -8.17 12.90
CA ALA A 94 -8.62 -7.56 13.22
C ALA A 94 -8.73 -7.15 14.71
N GLU A 95 -7.96 -7.80 15.60
CA GLU A 95 -7.86 -7.47 17.02
C GLU A 95 -6.83 -6.36 17.32
N LEU A 96 -6.34 -5.69 16.27
CA LEU A 96 -5.35 -4.60 16.33
C LEU A 96 -3.97 -5.02 16.85
N LYS A 97 -3.61 -6.30 16.71
CA LYS A 97 -2.27 -6.78 17.07
C LYS A 97 -1.33 -6.59 15.88
N PRO A 98 -0.21 -5.88 16.03
CA PRO A 98 0.79 -5.77 14.99
C PRO A 98 1.27 -7.16 14.56
N VAL A 99 1.37 -7.39 13.25
CA VAL A 99 1.92 -8.61 12.66
C VAL A 99 3.33 -8.34 12.15
N TRP A 100 3.48 -7.30 11.33
CA TRP A 100 4.76 -6.80 10.86
C TRP A 100 4.60 -5.38 10.32
N ASN A 101 5.73 -4.70 10.19
CA ASN A 101 5.85 -3.42 9.50
C ASN A 101 7.20 -3.36 8.79
N GLY A 102 7.33 -2.47 7.82
CA GLY A 102 8.58 -2.26 7.13
C GLY A 102 8.57 -1.01 6.27
N VAL A 103 9.79 -0.54 5.99
CA VAL A 103 10.07 0.51 5.00
C VAL A 103 10.96 -0.11 3.94
N TYR A 104 10.59 0.04 2.69
CA TYR A 104 11.23 -0.64 1.57
C TYR A 104 11.66 0.38 0.53
N GLU A 105 12.84 0.20 -0.02
CA GLU A 105 13.30 0.94 -1.18
C GLU A 105 12.63 0.38 -2.43
N ARG A 106 11.98 1.27 -3.19
CA ARG A 106 11.44 0.89 -4.50
C ARG A 106 12.57 0.89 -5.51
N GLY A 107 12.76 -0.24 -6.19
CA GLY A 107 13.85 -0.44 -7.15
C GLY A 107 13.70 0.30 -8.48
N TRP A 108 12.61 1.05 -8.69
CA TRP A 108 12.35 1.82 -9.90
C TRP A 108 12.08 3.27 -9.58
N TYR A 109 12.70 4.11 -10.36
CA TYR A 109 12.68 5.53 -10.23
C TYR A 109 11.95 6.13 -11.42
N ASP A 110 10.79 6.68 -11.18
CA ASP A 110 10.34 7.81 -11.94
C ASP A 110 9.46 8.64 -11.01
N THR A 111 10.00 9.74 -10.53
CA THR A 111 9.30 10.66 -9.64
C THR A 111 8.14 11.36 -10.33
N ASP A 112 8.13 11.39 -11.67
CA ASP A 112 7.12 12.06 -12.46
C ASP A 112 5.93 11.14 -12.82
N ALA A 113 6.03 9.84 -12.52
CA ALA A 113 5.10 8.83 -13.02
C ALA A 113 4.27 8.15 -11.95
N LEU A 114 4.28 8.63 -10.73
CA LEU A 114 3.40 8.11 -9.68
C LEU A 114 1.97 8.60 -9.90
N ASP A 115 1.34 8.06 -10.91
CA ASP A 115 -0.11 8.13 -11.00
C ASP A 115 -0.69 7.36 -9.81
N SER A 116 -0.95 8.12 -8.74
CA SER A 116 -1.48 7.60 -7.48
C SER A 116 -2.82 6.86 -7.64
N PHE A 117 -3.46 7.00 -8.79
CA PHE A 117 -4.77 6.43 -9.08
C PHE A 117 -4.72 4.97 -9.57
N ASN A 118 -3.57 4.47 -10.03
CA ASN A 118 -3.44 3.13 -10.59
C ASN A 118 -2.77 2.10 -9.65
N ARG A 119 -2.84 2.36 -8.34
CA ARG A 119 -2.32 1.42 -7.34
C ARG A 119 -3.40 0.51 -6.83
N LYS A 120 -3.15 -0.79 -6.88
CA LYS A 120 -4.02 -1.79 -6.29
C LYS A 120 -3.27 -2.46 -5.15
N VAL A 121 -3.73 -2.26 -3.94
CA VAL A 121 -3.20 -2.91 -2.73
C VAL A 121 -4.19 -3.97 -2.29
N ARG A 122 -3.71 -5.15 -1.94
CA ARG A 122 -4.48 -6.24 -1.34
C ARG A 122 -3.68 -6.85 -0.20
N ILE A 123 -4.36 -7.47 0.73
CA ILE A 123 -3.75 -8.29 1.78
C ILE A 123 -4.45 -9.64 1.82
N THR A 124 -3.68 -10.69 2.01
CA THR A 124 -4.16 -12.06 2.19
C THR A 124 -4.49 -12.35 3.66
N ASP A 125 -5.23 -13.41 3.93
CA ASP A 125 -5.56 -13.83 5.29
C ASP A 125 -4.37 -14.34 6.11
N ASN A 126 -3.22 -14.53 5.50
CA ASN A 126 -1.96 -14.82 6.18
C ASN A 126 -1.06 -13.58 6.37
N GLY A 127 -1.59 -12.38 6.09
CA GLY A 127 -0.89 -11.11 6.30
C GLY A 127 0.13 -10.75 5.21
N THR A 128 0.12 -11.40 4.05
CA THR A 128 0.96 -11.00 2.91
C THR A 128 0.30 -9.86 2.14
N VAL A 129 1.03 -8.78 1.90
CA VAL A 129 0.56 -7.65 1.10
C VAL A 129 1.00 -7.80 -0.34
N LEU A 130 0.07 -7.57 -1.24
CA LEU A 130 0.25 -7.57 -2.68
C LEU A 130 0.02 -6.15 -3.20
N LEU A 131 0.98 -5.64 -3.94
CA LEU A 131 0.93 -4.31 -4.53
C LEU A 131 1.09 -4.43 -6.04
N LEU A 132 0.09 -4.01 -6.78
CA LEU A 132 0.16 -3.88 -8.22
C LEU A 132 0.25 -2.39 -8.57
N GLN A 133 1.30 -2.01 -9.27
CA GLN A 133 1.58 -0.65 -9.69
C GLN A 133 1.83 -0.63 -11.19
N GLN A 134 1.36 0.42 -11.86
CA GLN A 134 1.81 0.73 -13.21
C GLN A 134 2.91 1.78 -13.10
N ILE A 135 4.05 1.49 -13.68
CA ILE A 135 5.20 2.40 -13.70
C ILE A 135 5.56 2.75 -15.14
N ASN A 136 6.06 3.95 -15.36
CA ASN A 136 6.64 4.30 -16.64
C ASN A 136 7.96 3.55 -16.82
N ARG A 137 8.21 3.06 -18.03
CA ARG A 137 9.48 2.38 -18.34
C ARG A 137 10.65 3.36 -18.24
N PRO A 138 11.67 3.07 -17.41
CA PRO A 138 12.92 3.80 -17.46
C PRO A 138 13.53 3.70 -18.86
N GLY A 139 13.77 4.84 -19.51
CA GLY A 139 14.38 4.88 -20.86
C GLY A 139 13.43 4.62 -22.01
N GLY A 140 12.13 4.54 -21.78
CA GLY A 140 11.12 4.57 -22.85
C GLY A 140 11.21 5.89 -23.64
N PRO A 141 10.85 5.90 -24.92
CA PRO A 141 10.87 7.14 -25.70
C PRO A 141 9.97 8.17 -25.02
N LYS A 142 10.51 9.36 -24.79
CA LYS A 142 9.69 10.50 -24.32
C LYS A 142 8.50 10.60 -25.27
N ALA A 143 7.28 10.52 -24.70
CA ALA A 143 6.04 10.50 -25.44
C ALA A 143 5.97 11.64 -26.44
N THR A 144 6.23 11.35 -27.69
CA THR A 144 5.93 12.22 -28.81
C THR A 144 4.68 11.67 -29.47
N GLY A 145 3.52 11.96 -28.87
CA GLY A 145 2.22 11.72 -29.51
C GLY A 145 1.66 10.30 -29.48
N THR A 146 2.29 9.37 -28.78
CA THR A 146 1.73 8.03 -28.49
C THR A 146 0.99 8.03 -27.17
N ASP A 147 -0.01 7.17 -27.05
CA ASP A 147 -0.82 7.03 -25.82
C ASP A 147 0.11 6.76 -24.60
N PRO A 148 0.03 7.54 -23.52
CA PRO A 148 0.83 7.30 -22.32
C PRO A 148 0.71 5.87 -21.76
N ARG A 149 -0.37 5.17 -22.07
CA ARG A 149 -0.60 3.79 -21.69
C ARG A 149 0.38 2.79 -22.32
N ASP A 150 0.95 3.13 -23.50
CA ASP A 150 1.93 2.28 -24.19
C ASP A 150 3.30 2.24 -23.51
N GLN A 151 3.50 3.07 -22.48
CA GLN A 151 4.78 3.26 -21.80
C GLN A 151 4.78 2.73 -20.37
N THR A 152 3.65 2.24 -19.88
CA THR A 152 3.55 1.75 -18.51
C THR A 152 3.80 0.25 -18.43
N GLU A 153 4.51 -0.16 -17.41
CA GLU A 153 4.76 -1.57 -17.09
C GLU A 153 4.09 -1.92 -15.77
N PRO A 154 3.20 -2.92 -15.75
CA PRO A 154 2.63 -3.40 -14.49
C PRO A 154 3.67 -4.20 -13.71
N ILE A 155 3.87 -3.82 -12.45
CA ILE A 155 4.76 -4.51 -11.52
C ILE A 155 3.95 -5.04 -10.36
N LEU A 156 4.10 -6.33 -10.08
CA LEU A 156 3.60 -6.97 -8.89
C LEU A 156 4.69 -7.02 -7.83
N SER A 157 4.41 -6.46 -6.66
CA SER A 157 5.25 -6.57 -5.48
C SER A 157 4.56 -7.41 -4.42
N VAL A 158 5.34 -8.24 -3.73
CA VAL A 158 4.91 -9.07 -2.62
C VAL A 158 5.70 -8.66 -1.39
N ILE A 159 5.01 -8.36 -0.30
CA ILE A 159 5.58 -7.82 0.93
C ILE A 159 5.13 -8.68 2.12
N ARG A 160 6.08 -9.17 2.91
CA ARG A 160 5.79 -9.88 4.15
C ARG A 160 6.95 -9.71 5.14
N GLY A 161 6.76 -8.89 6.16
CA GLY A 161 7.82 -8.56 7.10
C GLY A 161 9.00 -7.89 6.39
N GLU A 162 10.20 -8.42 6.57
CA GLU A 162 11.41 -7.92 5.89
C GLU A 162 11.51 -8.36 4.43
N ALA A 163 10.72 -9.36 4.03
CA ALA A 163 10.74 -9.86 2.67
C ALA A 163 9.98 -8.92 1.73
N PHE A 164 10.68 -8.42 0.74
CA PHE A 164 10.15 -7.63 -0.36
C PHE A 164 10.67 -8.19 -1.67
N ALA A 165 9.75 -8.55 -2.56
CA ALA A 165 10.07 -8.99 -3.90
C ALA A 165 9.16 -8.31 -4.91
N SER A 166 9.71 -7.99 -6.07
CA SER A 166 8.98 -7.35 -7.16
C SER A 166 9.30 -7.99 -8.48
N LYS A 167 8.28 -8.14 -9.32
CA LYS A 167 8.43 -8.70 -10.66
C LYS A 167 7.61 -7.90 -11.66
N PRO A 168 8.20 -7.48 -12.81
CA PRO A 168 7.44 -7.01 -13.94
C PRO A 168 6.52 -8.13 -14.45
N LEU A 169 5.30 -7.77 -14.86
CA LEU A 169 4.35 -8.72 -15.42
C LEU A 169 4.41 -8.77 -16.96
N ASN A 170 5.18 -7.90 -17.55
CA ASN A 170 5.30 -7.68 -18.99
C ASN A 170 6.51 -8.44 -19.57
N GLU A 171 6.51 -9.77 -19.51
CA GLU A 171 7.58 -10.55 -20.13
C GLU A 171 7.55 -10.47 -21.68
N ASP A 172 6.38 -10.25 -22.27
CA ASP A 172 6.15 -10.28 -23.73
C ASP A 172 6.07 -8.90 -24.40
N LYS A 173 6.43 -7.81 -23.69
CA LYS A 173 6.26 -6.43 -24.18
C LYS A 173 4.82 -6.07 -24.57
N VAL A 174 3.84 -6.78 -24.05
CA VAL A 174 2.42 -6.50 -24.24
C VAL A 174 1.97 -5.46 -23.23
N ALA A 175 1.35 -4.38 -23.67
CA ALA A 175 0.67 -3.46 -22.79
C ALA A 175 -0.58 -4.15 -22.22
N TYR A 176 -0.77 -4.07 -20.90
CA TYR A 176 -1.98 -4.57 -20.26
C TYR A 176 -2.80 -3.38 -19.77
N GLU A 177 -4.06 -3.33 -20.16
CA GLU A 177 -4.99 -2.32 -19.67
C GLU A 177 -5.65 -2.78 -18.36
N ASN A 178 -5.74 -1.87 -17.39
CA ASN A 178 -6.44 -2.06 -16.13
C ASN A 178 -6.14 -3.40 -15.43
N PRO A 179 -4.88 -3.70 -15.11
CA PRO A 179 -4.57 -4.91 -14.37
C PRO A 179 -5.20 -4.86 -12.97
N GLU A 180 -5.79 -5.97 -12.52
CA GLU A 180 -6.43 -6.12 -11.22
C GLU A 180 -5.87 -7.32 -10.46
N ILE A 181 -5.78 -7.21 -9.14
CA ILE A 181 -5.45 -8.32 -8.24
C ILE A 181 -6.73 -8.78 -7.54
N HIS A 182 -6.99 -10.06 -7.61
CA HIS A 182 -8.03 -10.73 -6.86
C HIS A 182 -7.39 -11.72 -5.88
N VAL A 183 -7.71 -11.58 -4.61
CA VAL A 183 -7.32 -12.54 -3.57
C VAL A 183 -8.56 -13.32 -3.21
N LEU A 184 -8.55 -14.62 -3.47
CA LEU A 184 -9.63 -15.55 -3.18
C LEU A 184 -9.11 -16.64 -2.23
N ASP A 185 -9.99 -17.45 -1.69
CA ASP A 185 -9.63 -18.50 -0.73
C ASP A 185 -8.67 -19.54 -1.31
N ASP A 186 -8.75 -19.79 -2.62
CA ASP A 186 -7.96 -20.77 -3.36
C ASP A 186 -6.71 -20.20 -4.04
N GLY A 187 -6.51 -18.88 -4.02
CA GLY A 187 -5.32 -18.28 -4.64
C GLY A 187 -5.36 -16.79 -4.92
N ILE A 188 -4.32 -16.36 -5.61
CA ILE A 188 -4.14 -14.98 -6.07
C ILE A 188 -4.25 -14.99 -7.59
N TYR A 189 -5.17 -14.20 -8.11
CA TYR A 189 -5.43 -14.09 -9.53
C TYR A 189 -5.12 -12.68 -10.02
N LEU A 190 -4.48 -12.61 -11.17
CA LEU A 190 -4.25 -11.37 -11.90
C LEU A 190 -5.12 -11.39 -13.14
N THR A 191 -5.90 -10.34 -13.33
CA THR A 191 -6.69 -10.14 -14.54
C THR A 191 -6.28 -8.84 -15.20
N ALA A 192 -6.22 -8.83 -16.53
CA ALA A 192 -5.95 -7.65 -17.30
C ALA A 192 -6.60 -7.77 -18.68
N ILE A 193 -6.89 -6.65 -19.31
CA ILE A 193 -7.39 -6.62 -20.68
C ILE A 193 -6.18 -6.52 -21.59
N LYS A 194 -6.08 -7.43 -22.56
CA LYS A 194 -5.14 -7.30 -23.65
C LYS A 194 -5.82 -6.48 -24.75
N PRO A 195 -5.27 -5.31 -25.12
CA PRO A 195 -5.81 -4.49 -26.20
C PRO A 195 -5.70 -5.16 -27.56
#